data_13143b91e37f1a20e57fe2281e94701e
#
_entry.id   13143b91e37f1a20e57fe2281e94701e
#
_cell.length_a   1.000
_cell.length_b   1.000
_cell.length_c   1.000
_cell.angle_alpha   90.00
_cell.angle_beta   90.00
_cell.angle_gamma   90.00
#
_symmetry.space_group_name_H-M   'P 1'
#
loop_
_entity.id
_entity.type
_entity.pdbx_description
1 polymer ?
#
loop_
_entity_poly.entity_id
_entity_poly.type
_entity_poly.pdbx_seq_one_letter_code
_entity_poly.pdbx_strand_id
1 'polypeptide(L)'
;AGSAQAYNFHVDQTGTDVDFYGSLRVKWESTSNKTNYVNGDETKEHINHAVDNNTSRFGIKLKQSLGGDFYALGRAEWRMRGEAPSQHNFDHVYTHFLYAGIGHKQFGELTYGNMPTITDDVKQTDLANTYSLSDGLLEGSARRVAQYVYNGDYGSNKVKFGAYYGGSSKRNMKNLDLVNKRKNTWGTGLIFNHEIDSIQNVTVAAGFTRETSENANKTAYYSNAYALGLAYNFVHTTYGLDFAHKDTKNQGGAGNKVKNNEVTAVIRQGLNEDWNVYAMYSYKTEKTLPVGSAYSKSTDRQFLVGTEYYVYNQGSLKVKPFIEWQATRTKYENTFDKDSGKQLDRSRDFKTVIGLRAYW
;
A
#
# COMPACT_ATOMS: atom_id res chain seq x y z
N ALA A 1 -8.09 4.44 5.32
CA ALA A 1 -7.22 3.87 6.34
C ALA A 1 -7.62 4.44 7.69
N GLY A 2 -8.23 3.62 8.56
CA GLY A 2 -8.55 4.05 9.91
C GLY A 2 -7.26 4.40 10.64
N SER A 3 -7.10 5.66 11.05
CA SER A 3 -6.01 6.04 11.94
C SER A 3 -6.17 5.26 13.24
N ALA A 4 -5.23 4.37 13.54
CA ALA A 4 -5.11 3.83 14.87
C ALA A 4 -4.96 5.04 15.82
N GLN A 5 -5.86 5.19 16.78
CA GLN A 5 -5.71 6.23 17.78
C GLN A 5 -4.54 5.80 18.67
N ALA A 6 -3.47 6.58 18.64
CA ALA A 6 -2.31 6.36 19.46
C ALA A 6 -2.62 6.62 20.95
N TYR A 7 -1.94 5.89 21.84
CA TYR A 7 -1.90 6.28 23.23
C TYR A 7 -1.00 7.51 23.36
N ASN A 8 -1.62 8.67 23.52
CA ASN A 8 -0.93 9.96 23.58
C ASN A 8 -0.63 10.35 25.02
N PHE A 9 0.59 10.77 25.30
CA PHE A 9 0.96 11.38 26.55
C PHE A 9 1.96 12.52 26.33
N HIS A 10 1.85 13.53 27.21
CA HIS A 10 2.73 14.68 27.23
C HIS A 10 3.80 14.53 28.31
N VAL A 11 5.07 14.77 27.97
CA VAL A 11 6.16 14.78 28.93
C VAL A 11 6.38 16.23 29.36
N ASP A 12 5.84 16.64 30.50
CA ASP A 12 5.85 18.02 30.99
C ASP A 12 7.27 18.60 31.14
N GLN A 13 8.24 17.77 31.52
CA GLN A 13 9.62 18.19 31.74
C GLN A 13 10.32 18.65 30.45
N THR A 14 9.95 18.10 29.32
CA THR A 14 10.59 18.37 28.02
C THR A 14 9.65 19.08 27.04
N GLY A 15 8.33 19.10 27.31
CA GLY A 15 7.32 19.58 26.38
C GLY A 15 7.18 18.69 25.15
N THR A 16 7.42 17.39 25.31
CA THR A 16 7.37 16.41 24.23
C THR A 16 6.04 15.68 24.21
N ASP A 17 5.36 15.66 23.08
CA ASP A 17 4.21 14.79 22.82
C ASP A 17 4.70 13.44 22.31
N VAL A 18 4.21 12.36 22.93
CA VAL A 18 4.54 10.99 22.59
C VAL A 18 3.29 10.22 22.26
N ASP A 19 3.24 9.65 21.07
CA ASP A 19 2.18 8.74 20.64
C ASP A 19 2.74 7.32 20.58
N PHE A 20 2.27 6.44 21.46
CA PHE A 20 2.51 5.01 21.37
C PHE A 20 1.32 4.35 20.68
N TYR A 21 1.56 3.66 19.58
CA TYR A 21 0.52 3.04 18.79
C TYR A 21 0.91 1.62 18.35
N GLY A 22 -0.08 0.84 18.03
CA GLY A 22 0.16 -0.49 17.50
C GLY A 22 -1.06 -1.15 16.93
N SER A 23 -0.85 -2.32 16.36
CA SER A 23 -1.90 -3.17 15.83
C SER A 23 -1.48 -4.62 15.88
N LEU A 24 -2.21 -5.42 16.63
CA LEU A 24 -2.13 -6.88 16.55
C LEU A 24 -3.08 -7.34 15.45
N ARG A 25 -2.57 -8.12 14.50
CA ARG A 25 -3.29 -8.56 13.31
C ARG A 25 -3.07 -10.03 13.07
N VAL A 26 -4.14 -10.82 13.13
CA VAL A 26 -4.11 -12.24 12.84
C VAL A 26 -5.14 -12.58 11.77
N LYS A 27 -4.84 -13.60 10.97
CA LYS A 27 -5.74 -14.09 9.93
C LYS A 27 -5.69 -15.60 9.79
N TRP A 28 -6.79 -16.14 9.34
CA TRP A 28 -6.87 -17.45 8.73
C TRP A 28 -7.31 -17.30 7.27
N GLU A 29 -6.69 -18.04 6.36
CA GLU A 29 -6.92 -17.89 4.93
C GLU A 29 -7.12 -19.26 4.27
N SER A 30 -8.07 -19.33 3.34
CA SER A 30 -8.28 -20.45 2.44
C SER A 30 -8.16 -19.96 0.99
N THR A 31 -7.40 -20.68 0.17
CA THR A 31 -7.16 -20.34 -1.23
C THR A 31 -7.48 -21.51 -2.12
N SER A 32 -8.08 -21.24 -3.28
CA SER A 32 -8.32 -22.22 -4.34
C SER A 32 -7.90 -21.63 -5.68
N ASN A 33 -7.09 -22.36 -6.40
CA ASN A 33 -6.63 -21.95 -7.73
C ASN A 33 -6.97 -23.02 -8.76
N LYS A 34 -7.35 -22.57 -9.97
CA LYS A 34 -7.50 -23.41 -11.15
C LYS A 34 -6.79 -22.74 -12.32
N THR A 35 -5.83 -23.42 -12.92
CA THR A 35 -5.10 -22.96 -14.11
C THR A 35 -5.39 -23.86 -15.28
N ASN A 36 -5.73 -23.26 -16.42
CA ASN A 36 -5.94 -23.91 -17.70
C ASN A 36 -4.81 -23.54 -18.66
N TYR A 37 -4.35 -24.51 -19.42
CA TYR A 37 -3.30 -24.36 -20.41
C TYR A 37 -3.88 -24.45 -21.84
N VAL A 38 -3.19 -23.85 -22.79
CA VAL A 38 -3.62 -23.84 -24.21
C VAL A 38 -3.73 -25.25 -24.81
N ASN A 39 -2.91 -26.20 -24.33
CA ASN A 39 -2.96 -27.61 -24.77
C ASN A 39 -4.16 -28.40 -24.21
N GLY A 40 -5.01 -27.77 -23.39
CA GLY A 40 -6.18 -28.40 -22.75
C GLY A 40 -5.92 -28.98 -21.36
N ASP A 41 -4.69 -28.98 -20.89
CA ASP A 41 -4.37 -29.40 -19.51
C ASP A 41 -4.97 -28.44 -18.49
N GLU A 42 -5.20 -28.94 -17.30
CA GLU A 42 -5.61 -28.11 -16.14
C GLU A 42 -4.91 -28.56 -14.85
N THR A 43 -4.67 -27.59 -13.98
CA THR A 43 -4.21 -27.82 -12.62
C THR A 43 -5.19 -27.20 -11.63
N LYS A 44 -5.38 -27.87 -10.48
CA LYS A 44 -6.21 -27.37 -9.38
C LYS A 44 -5.45 -27.51 -8.09
N GLU A 45 -5.52 -26.47 -7.28
CA GLU A 45 -4.92 -26.45 -5.95
C GLU A 45 -5.91 -25.87 -4.94
N HIS A 46 -5.95 -26.43 -3.76
CA HIS A 46 -6.70 -25.89 -2.63
C HIS A 46 -5.85 -25.96 -1.38
N ILE A 47 -5.69 -24.85 -0.69
CA ILE A 47 -4.86 -24.74 0.50
C ILE A 47 -5.66 -24.06 1.61
N ASN A 48 -5.74 -24.73 2.76
CA ASN A 48 -6.15 -24.11 4.02
C ASN A 48 -4.88 -23.77 4.79
N HIS A 49 -4.64 -22.48 4.96
CA HIS A 49 -3.48 -21.99 5.69
C HIS A 49 -3.71 -22.08 7.19
N ALA A 50 -2.64 -22.19 7.96
CA ALA A 50 -2.73 -22.03 9.41
C ALA A 50 -3.02 -20.57 9.78
N VAL A 51 -3.44 -20.34 11.03
CA VAL A 51 -3.57 -18.97 11.55
C VAL A 51 -2.21 -18.29 11.53
N ASP A 52 -2.15 -17.10 10.95
CA ASP A 52 -0.92 -16.38 10.71
C ASP A 52 -1.02 -14.91 11.12
N ASN A 53 0.13 -14.28 11.26
CA ASN A 53 0.28 -12.85 11.45
C ASN A 53 -0.05 -12.11 10.15
N ASN A 54 -0.82 -11.03 10.27
CA ASN A 54 -1.18 -10.16 9.14
C ASN A 54 -0.50 -8.79 9.27
N THR A 55 0.82 -8.80 9.39
CA THR A 55 1.66 -7.59 9.56
C THR A 55 1.38 -6.81 10.84
N SER A 56 1.37 -7.50 11.99
CA SER A 56 1.32 -6.86 13.30
C SER A 56 2.48 -5.89 13.48
N ARG A 57 2.22 -4.79 14.16
CA ARG A 57 3.14 -3.67 14.29
C ARG A 57 2.96 -2.89 15.58
N PHE A 58 4.00 -2.17 15.96
CA PHE A 58 3.96 -1.17 17.01
C PHE A 58 4.93 -0.05 16.69
N GLY A 59 4.69 1.13 17.23
CA GLY A 59 5.52 2.29 16.94
C GLY A 59 5.37 3.42 17.93
N ILE A 60 6.25 4.39 17.78
CA ILE A 60 6.30 5.62 18.58
C ILE A 60 6.42 6.79 17.64
N LYS A 61 5.61 7.83 17.86
CA LYS A 61 5.76 9.15 17.24
C LYS A 61 6.10 10.16 18.32
N LEU A 62 7.03 11.03 18.00
CA LEU A 62 7.47 12.10 18.88
C LEU A 62 7.27 13.45 18.20
N LYS A 63 6.82 14.45 18.95
CA LYS A 63 6.73 15.84 18.51
C LYS A 63 7.16 16.76 19.64
N GLN A 64 8.10 17.64 19.35
CA GLN A 64 8.69 18.58 20.29
C GLN A 64 8.56 20.01 19.77
N SER A 65 7.90 20.88 20.50
CA SER A 65 7.88 22.30 20.16
C SER A 65 9.28 22.93 20.35
N LEU A 66 9.71 23.72 19.38
CA LEU A 66 10.99 24.45 19.42
C LEU A 66 10.81 25.96 19.56
N GLY A 67 9.56 26.45 19.66
CA GLY A 67 9.24 27.85 19.65
C GLY A 67 9.07 28.45 18.25
N GLY A 68 8.42 29.60 18.13
CA GLY A 68 8.24 30.30 16.85
C GLY A 68 7.51 29.48 15.78
N ASP A 69 6.53 28.64 16.17
CA ASP A 69 5.81 27.71 15.29
C ASP A 69 6.66 26.56 14.72
N PHE A 70 7.94 26.45 15.07
CA PHE A 70 8.79 25.32 14.71
C PHE A 70 8.63 24.16 15.69
N TYR A 71 8.78 22.94 15.18
CA TYR A 71 8.80 21.71 15.95
C TYR A 71 9.75 20.68 15.34
N ALA A 72 10.32 19.85 16.21
CA ALA A 72 11.00 18.62 15.80
C ALA A 72 10.02 17.46 15.83
N LEU A 73 10.19 16.49 14.97
CA LEU A 73 9.37 15.28 14.92
C LEU A 73 10.22 14.05 14.61
N GLY A 74 9.72 12.90 15.03
CA GLY A 74 10.34 11.62 14.74
C GLY A 74 9.32 10.49 14.82
N ARG A 75 9.58 9.38 14.14
CA ARG A 75 8.80 8.17 14.18
C ARG A 75 9.67 6.94 14.05
N ALA A 76 9.38 5.94 14.86
CA ALA A 76 9.91 4.59 14.71
C ALA A 76 8.74 3.60 14.67
N GLU A 77 8.74 2.69 13.72
CA GLU A 77 7.75 1.61 13.62
C GLU A 77 8.44 0.29 13.33
N TRP A 78 8.06 -0.72 14.10
CA TRP A 78 8.52 -2.09 13.95
C TRP A 78 7.36 -2.97 13.53
N ARG A 79 7.64 -3.91 12.63
CA ARG A 79 6.69 -4.90 12.13
C ARG A 79 7.21 -6.30 12.30
N MET A 80 6.30 -7.23 12.47
CA MET A 80 6.58 -8.66 12.50
C MET A 80 6.43 -9.24 11.10
N ARG A 81 7.39 -10.08 10.70
CA ARG A 81 7.33 -10.83 9.45
C ARG A 81 7.81 -12.25 9.67
N GLY A 82 7.31 -13.19 8.85
CA GLY A 82 7.91 -14.49 8.68
C GLY A 82 8.87 -14.52 7.50
N GLU A 83 9.82 -15.41 7.54
CA GLU A 83 10.85 -15.55 6.52
C GLU A 83 10.55 -16.64 5.50
N ALA A 84 9.80 -17.65 5.88
CA ALA A 84 9.47 -18.77 5.01
C ALA A 84 7.98 -18.80 4.66
N PRO A 85 7.62 -19.16 3.40
CA PRO A 85 6.23 -19.23 2.95
C PRO A 85 5.34 -20.20 3.75
N SER A 86 5.95 -21.18 4.41
CA SER A 86 5.26 -22.23 5.17
C SER A 86 5.23 -22.01 6.67
N GLN A 87 5.79 -20.92 7.19
CA GLN A 87 5.92 -20.68 8.63
C GLN A 87 4.99 -19.59 9.13
N HIS A 88 4.57 -19.75 10.38
CA HIS A 88 3.81 -18.74 11.10
C HIS A 88 4.64 -17.49 11.35
N ASN A 89 4.14 -16.37 10.94
CA ASN A 89 4.88 -15.13 10.84
C ASN A 89 4.79 -14.30 12.14
N PHE A 90 4.94 -14.93 13.31
CA PHE A 90 5.00 -14.23 14.60
C PHE A 90 6.43 -13.93 15.05
N ASP A 91 7.43 -14.39 14.28
CA ASP A 91 8.84 -14.17 14.53
C ASP A 91 9.36 -12.94 13.78
N HIS A 92 10.62 -12.61 14.00
CA HIS A 92 11.40 -11.61 13.26
C HIS A 92 10.78 -10.22 13.19
N VAL A 93 11.08 -9.42 14.20
CA VAL A 93 10.79 -7.99 14.23
C VAL A 93 11.82 -7.24 13.37
N TYR A 94 11.35 -6.37 12.49
CA TYR A 94 12.20 -5.49 11.69
C TYR A 94 11.74 -4.05 11.78
N THR A 95 12.69 -3.12 11.67
CA THR A 95 12.40 -1.71 11.61
C THR A 95 11.84 -1.36 10.22
N HIS A 96 10.59 -0.91 10.17
CA HIS A 96 9.92 -0.50 8.94
C HIS A 96 10.07 1.00 8.68
N PHE A 97 9.68 1.83 9.65
CA PHE A 97 9.89 3.26 9.60
C PHE A 97 10.88 3.70 10.66
N LEU A 98 11.77 4.60 10.29
CA LEU A 98 12.64 5.33 11.18
C LEU A 98 13.04 6.63 10.49
N TYR A 99 12.47 7.73 10.92
CA TYR A 99 12.77 9.05 10.38
C TYR A 99 12.62 10.13 11.43
N ALA A 100 13.28 11.24 11.18
CA ALA A 100 13.18 12.45 11.98
C ALA A 100 13.24 13.68 11.07
N GLY A 101 12.83 14.81 11.59
CA GLY A 101 12.86 16.06 10.87
C GLY A 101 12.41 17.26 11.68
N ILE A 102 12.18 18.33 10.95
CA ILE A 102 11.72 19.60 11.47
C ILE A 102 10.50 20.06 10.68
N GLY A 103 9.55 20.68 11.36
CA GLY A 103 8.36 21.25 10.77
C GLY A 103 8.13 22.68 11.23
N HIS A 104 7.29 23.36 10.47
CA HIS A 104 6.74 24.65 10.83
C HIS A 104 5.24 24.64 10.51
N LYS A 105 4.42 25.16 11.41
CA LYS A 105 2.94 25.09 11.29
C LYS A 105 2.39 25.63 9.97
N GLN A 106 3.05 26.62 9.38
CA GLN A 106 2.64 27.25 8.13
C GLN A 106 3.39 26.77 6.89
N PHE A 107 4.63 26.28 7.04
CA PHE A 107 5.51 26.01 5.89
C PHE A 107 5.72 24.52 5.62
N GLY A 108 5.18 23.64 6.46
CA GLY A 108 5.27 22.20 6.27
C GLY A 108 6.44 21.54 6.99
N GLU A 109 6.73 20.31 6.60
CA GLU A 109 7.70 19.42 7.26
C GLU A 109 8.79 18.96 6.30
N LEU A 110 10.02 18.95 6.77
CA LEU A 110 11.17 18.33 6.12
C LEU A 110 11.69 17.19 6.98
N THR A 111 11.67 15.98 6.44
CA THR A 111 12.05 14.75 7.15
C THR A 111 13.08 13.95 6.36
N TYR A 112 13.87 13.14 7.06
CA TYR A 112 14.81 12.20 6.46
C TYR A 112 14.77 10.85 7.15
N GLY A 113 14.82 9.79 6.36
CA GLY A 113 14.93 8.41 6.83
C GLY A 113 14.11 7.41 6.00
N ASN A 114 13.67 6.35 6.66
CA ASN A 114 12.78 5.34 6.08
C ASN A 114 11.35 5.72 6.46
N MET A 115 10.52 6.04 5.48
CA MET A 115 9.22 6.66 5.76
C MET A 115 8.15 6.31 4.73
N PRO A 116 6.86 6.46 5.08
CA PRO A 116 5.81 6.52 4.09
C PRO A 116 5.99 7.78 3.24
N THR A 117 5.83 7.65 1.93
CA THR A 117 5.95 8.77 0.99
C THR A 117 4.60 9.42 0.74
N ILE A 118 4.61 10.70 0.34
CA ILE A 118 3.40 11.44 -0.03
C ILE A 118 2.55 10.71 -1.08
N THR A 119 3.17 9.91 -1.91
CA THR A 119 2.52 9.14 -2.97
C THR A 119 1.69 7.98 -2.48
N ASP A 120 1.84 7.54 -1.22
CA ASP A 120 0.95 6.57 -0.58
C ASP A 120 -0.48 7.12 -0.39
N ASP A 121 -0.59 8.42 -0.18
CA ASP A 121 -1.88 9.10 0.03
C ASP A 121 -2.70 9.30 -1.26
N VAL A 122 -2.14 8.99 -2.40
CA VAL A 122 -2.83 9.13 -3.71
C VAL A 122 -3.92 8.08 -3.89
N LYS A 123 -3.71 6.86 -3.38
CA LYS A 123 -4.71 5.80 -3.44
C LYS A 123 -5.95 6.15 -2.61
N GLN A 124 -7.13 6.02 -3.24
CA GLN A 124 -8.42 6.29 -2.61
C GLN A 124 -9.27 5.02 -2.45
N THR A 125 -8.82 3.87 -2.95
CA THR A 125 -9.57 2.61 -2.93
C THR A 125 -9.05 1.59 -1.93
N ASP A 126 -7.97 1.87 -1.20
CA ASP A 126 -7.38 0.95 -0.22
C ASP A 126 -8.19 0.92 1.10
N LEU A 127 -9.40 0.38 1.05
CA LEU A 127 -10.35 0.32 2.16
C LEU A 127 -10.55 -1.09 2.74
N ALA A 128 -10.01 -2.12 2.11
CA ALA A 128 -10.05 -3.49 2.62
C ALA A 128 -9.02 -3.72 3.74
N ASN A 129 -9.22 -4.78 4.51
CA ASN A 129 -8.31 -5.13 5.62
C ASN A 129 -7.10 -5.95 5.15
N THR A 130 -7.30 -6.96 4.31
CA THR A 130 -6.24 -7.88 3.87
C THR A 130 -6.10 -7.89 2.35
N TYR A 131 -7.19 -7.98 1.63
CA TYR A 131 -7.18 -8.13 0.17
C TYR A 131 -7.45 -6.80 -0.54
N SER A 132 -6.58 -5.81 -0.33
CA SER A 132 -6.68 -4.62 -1.17
C SER A 132 -6.46 -5.01 -2.64
N LEU A 133 -7.39 -4.59 -3.51
CA LEU A 133 -7.26 -4.81 -4.94
C LEU A 133 -6.39 -3.74 -5.61
N SER A 134 -6.12 -2.64 -4.94
CA SER A 134 -5.21 -1.60 -5.44
C SER A 134 -3.77 -2.00 -5.13
N ASP A 135 -3.00 -2.38 -6.14
CA ASP A 135 -1.57 -2.63 -5.98
C ASP A 135 -0.81 -1.34 -5.68
N GLY A 136 -1.38 -0.20 -6.12
CA GLY A 136 -0.77 1.09 -5.95
C GLY A 136 0.59 1.12 -6.65
N LEU A 137 0.60 1.30 -7.94
CA LEU A 137 1.81 1.25 -8.77
C LEU A 137 2.84 2.34 -8.42
N LEU A 138 2.44 3.35 -7.63
CA LEU A 138 3.36 4.32 -7.03
C LEU A 138 4.09 3.70 -5.84
N GLU A 139 5.31 4.15 -5.59
CA GLU A 139 6.04 3.83 -4.37
C GLU A 139 5.36 4.49 -3.17
N GLY A 140 4.79 3.70 -2.24
CA GLY A 140 4.09 4.19 -1.04
C GLY A 140 5.00 4.41 0.17
N SER A 141 6.24 3.93 0.10
CA SER A 141 7.24 4.10 1.15
C SER A 141 8.63 3.94 0.57
N ALA A 142 9.62 4.60 1.17
CA ALA A 142 10.99 4.52 0.69
C ALA A 142 12.02 4.60 1.84
N ARG A 143 13.16 3.95 1.63
CA ARG A 143 14.31 3.98 2.54
C ARG A 143 15.25 5.13 2.18
N ARG A 144 15.82 5.79 3.21
CA ARG A 144 16.89 6.78 3.06
C ARG A 144 16.50 7.88 2.08
N VAL A 145 15.33 8.47 2.31
CA VAL A 145 14.82 9.59 1.50
C VAL A 145 14.68 10.84 2.35
N ALA A 146 14.90 11.99 1.73
CA ALA A 146 14.46 13.28 2.23
C ALA A 146 13.08 13.56 1.63
N GLN A 147 12.15 14.06 2.45
CA GLN A 147 10.80 14.38 2.01
C GLN A 147 10.37 15.73 2.58
N TYR A 148 9.78 16.55 1.73
CA TYR A 148 9.05 17.74 2.11
C TYR A 148 7.56 17.51 1.93
N VAL A 149 6.76 17.88 2.93
CA VAL A 149 5.29 17.82 2.87
C VAL A 149 4.70 19.12 3.40
N TYR A 150 3.82 19.70 2.63
CA TYR A 150 3.01 20.85 3.00
C TYR A 150 1.55 20.44 3.20
N ASN A 151 0.94 20.91 4.28
CA ASN A 151 -0.50 20.76 4.54
C ASN A 151 -1.12 22.16 4.65
N GLY A 152 -2.05 22.48 3.76
CA GLY A 152 -2.81 23.71 3.79
C GLY A 152 -4.26 23.46 4.17
N ASP A 153 -4.79 24.26 5.09
CA ASP A 153 -6.20 24.28 5.47
C ASP A 153 -6.79 25.66 5.13
N TYR A 154 -7.73 25.66 4.20
CA TYR A 154 -8.37 26.87 3.67
C TYR A 154 -9.90 26.79 3.85
N GLY A 155 -10.33 26.35 5.03
CA GLY A 155 -11.74 26.16 5.36
C GLY A 155 -12.30 24.90 4.71
N SER A 156 -13.17 25.05 3.71
CA SER A 156 -13.74 23.90 2.97
C SER A 156 -12.74 23.20 2.05
N ASN A 157 -11.56 23.76 1.84
CA ASN A 157 -10.52 23.19 0.96
C ASN A 157 -9.29 22.83 1.78
N LYS A 158 -8.84 21.56 1.64
CA LYS A 158 -7.60 21.07 2.24
C LYS A 158 -6.67 20.58 1.15
N VAL A 159 -5.42 21.01 1.21
CA VAL A 159 -4.39 20.66 0.22
C VAL A 159 -3.23 19.98 0.95
N LYS A 160 -2.80 18.83 0.47
CA LYS A 160 -1.57 18.19 0.88
C LYS A 160 -0.69 18.00 -0.34
N PHE A 161 0.52 18.52 -0.30
CA PHE A 161 1.49 18.43 -1.38
C PHE A 161 2.82 17.97 -0.82
N GLY A 162 3.54 17.17 -1.56
CA GLY A 162 4.87 16.74 -1.15
C GLY A 162 5.73 16.23 -2.28
N ALA A 163 7.02 16.14 -1.99
CA ALA A 163 8.02 15.55 -2.86
C ALA A 163 9.11 14.88 -2.03
N TYR A 164 9.66 13.81 -2.54
CA TYR A 164 10.78 13.11 -1.91
C TYR A 164 11.87 12.75 -2.92
N TYR A 165 13.08 12.61 -2.40
CA TYR A 165 14.24 12.11 -3.14
C TYR A 165 15.12 11.26 -2.23
N GLY A 166 15.63 10.16 -2.78
CA GLY A 166 16.61 9.29 -2.11
C GLY A 166 17.65 8.73 -3.07
N GLY A 167 18.85 8.54 -2.55
CA GLY A 167 19.97 7.95 -3.27
C GLY A 167 19.94 6.42 -3.22
N SER A 168 21.12 5.82 -3.21
CA SER A 168 21.26 4.36 -3.29
C SER A 168 20.78 3.64 -2.02
N SER A 169 20.19 2.46 -2.22
CA SER A 169 19.86 1.52 -1.15
C SER A 169 20.07 0.08 -1.61
N LYS A 170 20.70 -0.73 -0.76
CA LYS A 170 20.85 -2.18 -0.99
C LYS A 170 19.71 -2.99 -0.41
N ARG A 171 18.84 -2.38 0.41
CA ARG A 171 17.74 -3.04 1.12
C ARG A 171 16.40 -2.40 0.79
N ASN A 172 15.35 -3.20 0.85
CA ASN A 172 13.96 -2.76 0.72
C ASN A 172 13.37 -2.31 2.07
N MET A 173 12.10 -1.89 2.07
CA MET A 173 11.41 -1.44 3.29
C MET A 173 11.18 -2.54 4.33
N LYS A 174 11.30 -3.80 3.97
CA LYS A 174 11.26 -4.96 4.89
C LYS A 174 12.63 -5.30 5.47
N ASN A 175 13.66 -4.47 5.24
CA ASN A 175 15.04 -4.68 5.64
C ASN A 175 15.69 -5.94 5.03
N LEU A 176 15.24 -6.34 3.84
CA LEU A 176 15.80 -7.45 3.06
C LEU A 176 16.70 -6.90 1.97
N ASP A 177 17.75 -7.68 1.65
CA ASP A 177 18.65 -7.35 0.57
C ASP A 177 17.94 -7.39 -0.78
N LEU A 178 18.18 -6.37 -1.59
CA LEU A 178 17.69 -6.29 -2.95
C LEU A 178 18.62 -7.05 -3.90
N VAL A 179 18.05 -7.84 -4.81
CA VAL A 179 18.80 -8.46 -5.91
C VAL A 179 19.45 -7.38 -6.78
N ASN A 180 18.69 -6.33 -7.08
CA ASN A 180 19.16 -5.16 -7.79
C ASN A 180 19.16 -3.95 -6.85
N LYS A 181 20.32 -3.33 -6.70
CA LYS A 181 20.48 -2.14 -5.87
C LYS A 181 19.66 -0.98 -6.44
N ARG A 182 18.87 -0.31 -5.61
CA ARG A 182 18.29 0.98 -5.97
C ARG A 182 19.43 2.01 -6.13
N LYS A 183 19.46 2.69 -7.27
CA LYS A 183 20.39 3.79 -7.53
C LYS A 183 19.86 5.12 -6.99
N ASN A 184 18.63 5.44 -7.34
CA ASN A 184 17.89 6.60 -6.81
C ASN A 184 16.38 6.36 -6.91
N THR A 185 15.64 7.16 -6.15
CA THR A 185 14.18 7.20 -6.21
C THR A 185 13.70 8.63 -5.94
N TRP A 186 12.63 9.05 -6.58
CA TRP A 186 11.96 10.29 -6.28
C TRP A 186 10.49 10.24 -6.67
N GLY A 187 9.71 11.09 -6.07
CA GLY A 187 8.29 11.17 -6.37
C GLY A 187 7.66 12.44 -5.83
N THR A 188 6.46 12.71 -6.28
CA THR A 188 5.64 13.83 -5.86
C THR A 188 4.18 13.43 -5.81
N GLY A 189 3.42 14.06 -4.93
CA GLY A 189 1.99 13.83 -4.78
C GLY A 189 1.26 15.09 -4.39
N LEU A 190 0.02 15.18 -4.84
CA LEU A 190 -0.92 16.24 -4.51
C LEU A 190 -2.25 15.60 -4.16
N ILE A 191 -2.78 15.95 -2.99
CA ILE A 191 -4.10 15.53 -2.52
C ILE A 191 -4.91 16.77 -2.21
N PHE A 192 -6.05 16.90 -2.87
CA PHE A 192 -6.99 17.98 -2.66
C PHE A 192 -8.31 17.42 -2.14
N ASN A 193 -8.79 17.94 -1.03
CA ASN A 193 -10.09 17.61 -0.45
C ASN A 193 -10.96 18.87 -0.40
N HIS A 194 -12.20 18.74 -0.87
CA HIS A 194 -13.21 19.79 -0.82
C HIS A 194 -14.44 19.32 -0.05
N GLU A 195 -14.77 20.02 1.03
CA GLU A 195 -16.02 19.85 1.75
C GLU A 195 -17.14 20.60 1.03
N ILE A 196 -18.08 19.87 0.41
CA ILE A 196 -19.23 20.44 -0.28
C ILE A 196 -20.20 21.00 0.76
N ASP A 197 -20.46 20.19 1.79
CA ASP A 197 -21.26 20.52 2.96
C ASP A 197 -20.86 19.64 4.16
N SER A 198 -21.64 19.68 5.25
CA SER A 198 -21.36 18.92 6.48
C SER A 198 -21.40 17.40 6.33
N ILE A 199 -21.98 16.87 5.25
CA ILE A 199 -22.17 15.44 5.01
C ILE A 199 -21.50 14.94 3.72
N GLN A 200 -20.92 15.83 2.92
CA GLN A 200 -20.33 15.51 1.64
C GLN A 200 -18.95 16.10 1.47
N ASN A 201 -18.01 15.29 1.00
CA ASN A 201 -16.71 15.77 0.55
C ASN A 201 -16.19 14.98 -0.65
N VAL A 202 -15.32 15.60 -1.40
CA VAL A 202 -14.66 15.03 -2.58
C VAL A 202 -13.16 15.13 -2.38
N THR A 203 -12.44 14.07 -2.72
CA THR A 203 -10.99 14.05 -2.77
C THR A 203 -10.53 13.78 -4.19
N VAL A 204 -9.57 14.55 -4.65
CA VAL A 204 -8.83 14.35 -5.91
C VAL A 204 -7.37 14.27 -5.57
N ALA A 205 -6.71 13.21 -6.01
CA ALA A 205 -5.29 13.00 -5.74
C ALA A 205 -4.55 12.60 -7.01
N ALA A 206 -3.33 13.06 -7.15
CA ALA A 206 -2.45 12.71 -8.27
C ALA A 206 -1.02 12.52 -7.77
N GLY A 207 -0.28 11.61 -8.38
CA GLY A 207 1.09 11.34 -8.00
C GLY A 207 1.93 10.76 -9.13
N PHE A 208 3.24 10.90 -8.93
CA PHE A 208 4.27 10.37 -9.81
C PHE A 208 5.40 9.80 -8.97
N THR A 209 5.96 8.66 -9.39
CA THR A 209 7.18 8.10 -8.81
C THR A 209 8.14 7.63 -9.91
N ARG A 210 9.43 7.77 -9.66
CA ARG A 210 10.49 7.18 -10.47
C ARG A 210 11.50 6.49 -9.59
N GLU A 211 11.84 5.26 -9.96
CA GLU A 211 12.92 4.51 -9.35
C GLU A 211 13.90 4.02 -10.42
N THR A 212 15.18 4.19 -10.17
CA THR A 212 16.27 3.67 -10.98
C THR A 212 17.01 2.62 -10.18
N SER A 213 17.22 1.45 -10.79
CA SER A 213 17.92 0.30 -10.19
C SER A 213 19.10 -0.14 -11.06
N GLU A 214 20.07 -0.78 -10.43
CA GLU A 214 21.24 -1.36 -11.09
C GLU A 214 21.20 -2.88 -10.93
N ASN A 215 21.41 -3.61 -12.00
CA ASN A 215 21.57 -5.07 -11.95
C ASN A 215 23.02 -5.49 -11.64
N ALA A 216 23.26 -6.81 -11.50
CA ALA A 216 24.58 -7.36 -11.23
C ALA A 216 25.65 -6.96 -12.27
N ASN A 217 25.26 -6.67 -13.50
CA ASN A 217 26.14 -6.23 -14.59
C ASN A 217 26.25 -4.70 -14.68
N LYS A 218 25.78 -3.99 -13.65
CA LYS A 218 25.74 -2.51 -13.58
C LYS A 218 24.87 -1.84 -14.65
N THR A 219 24.06 -2.58 -15.39
CA THR A 219 23.11 -2.02 -16.34
C THR A 219 21.90 -1.48 -15.57
N ALA A 220 21.68 -0.18 -15.64
CA ALA A 220 20.55 0.46 -14.97
C ALA A 220 19.23 0.16 -15.67
N TYR A 221 18.20 -0.08 -14.89
CA TYR A 221 16.81 -0.03 -15.35
C TYR A 221 16.01 0.95 -14.51
N TYR A 222 14.90 1.44 -15.01
CA TYR A 222 14.07 2.40 -14.32
C TYR A 222 12.58 2.17 -14.56
N SER A 223 11.81 2.59 -13.57
CA SER A 223 10.34 2.59 -13.61
C SER A 223 9.81 4.01 -13.42
N ASN A 224 8.81 4.38 -14.22
CA ASN A 224 8.00 5.58 -14.01
C ASN A 224 6.57 5.14 -13.76
N ALA A 225 5.95 5.66 -12.71
CA ALA A 225 4.57 5.37 -12.36
C ALA A 225 3.78 6.66 -12.16
N TYR A 226 2.52 6.63 -12.58
CA TYR A 226 1.55 7.73 -12.47
C TYR A 226 0.28 7.19 -11.87
N ALA A 227 -0.38 7.96 -11.02
CA ALA A 227 -1.69 7.60 -10.49
C ALA A 227 -2.58 8.82 -10.30
N LEU A 228 -3.88 8.57 -10.43
CA LEU A 228 -4.95 9.49 -10.13
C LEU A 228 -5.94 8.77 -9.21
N GLY A 229 -6.28 9.39 -8.07
CA GLY A 229 -7.24 8.88 -7.10
C GLY A 229 -8.41 9.84 -6.95
N LEU A 230 -9.62 9.30 -6.89
CA LEU A 230 -10.86 10.04 -6.67
C LEU A 230 -11.64 9.38 -5.53
N ALA A 231 -12.16 10.18 -4.61
CA ALA A 231 -13.07 9.72 -3.59
C ALA A 231 -14.25 10.68 -3.41
N TYR A 232 -15.41 10.12 -3.15
CA TYR A 232 -16.60 10.87 -2.77
C TYR A 232 -17.20 10.22 -1.52
N ASN A 233 -17.37 11.02 -0.48
CA ASN A 233 -18.01 10.60 0.76
C ASN A 233 -19.37 11.29 0.89
N PHE A 234 -20.40 10.50 1.15
CA PHE A 234 -21.74 10.96 1.39
C PHE A 234 -22.30 10.26 2.63
N VAL A 235 -22.45 11.01 3.73
CA VAL A 235 -22.88 10.50 5.05
C VAL A 235 -21.99 9.33 5.50
N HIS A 236 -22.45 8.09 5.33
CA HIS A 236 -21.76 6.86 5.73
C HIS A 236 -21.28 6.02 4.54
N THR A 237 -21.36 6.56 3.31
CA THR A 237 -20.95 5.88 2.08
C THR A 237 -19.69 6.51 1.53
N THR A 238 -18.69 5.70 1.21
CA THR A 238 -17.48 6.11 0.50
C THR A 238 -17.44 5.44 -0.85
N TYR A 239 -17.25 6.24 -1.90
CA TYR A 239 -16.94 5.79 -3.26
C TYR A 239 -15.50 6.16 -3.57
N GLY A 240 -14.72 5.23 -4.08
CA GLY A 240 -13.34 5.47 -4.48
C GLY A 240 -13.08 4.93 -5.89
N LEU A 241 -12.18 5.60 -6.60
CA LEU A 241 -11.74 5.20 -7.93
C LEU A 241 -10.28 5.58 -8.10
N ASP A 242 -9.44 4.61 -8.44
CA ASP A 242 -8.02 4.79 -8.71
C ASP A 242 -7.67 4.35 -10.13
N PHE A 243 -6.82 5.15 -10.78
CA PHE A 243 -6.16 4.84 -12.04
C PHE A 243 -4.66 4.88 -11.82
N ALA A 244 -3.95 3.86 -12.26
CA ALA A 244 -2.50 3.84 -12.17
C ALA A 244 -1.86 3.24 -13.43
N HIS A 245 -0.70 3.75 -13.79
CA HIS A 245 0.12 3.28 -14.89
C HIS A 245 1.58 3.25 -14.47
N LYS A 246 2.30 2.18 -14.87
CA LYS A 246 3.74 2.04 -14.63
C LYS A 246 4.43 1.51 -15.87
N ASP A 247 5.48 2.21 -16.29
CA ASP A 247 6.43 1.76 -17.31
C ASP A 247 7.75 1.40 -16.67
N THR A 248 8.21 0.16 -16.87
CA THR A 248 9.55 -0.28 -16.49
C THR A 248 10.37 -0.52 -17.76
N LYS A 249 11.51 0.11 -17.87
CA LYS A 249 12.39 0.01 -19.04
C LYS A 249 13.71 -0.62 -18.68
N ASN A 250 14.22 -1.43 -19.62
CA ASN A 250 15.49 -2.14 -19.52
C ASN A 250 15.57 -3.10 -18.32
N GLN A 251 14.45 -3.74 -17.99
CA GLN A 251 14.40 -4.69 -16.89
C GLN A 251 15.36 -5.87 -17.17
N GLY A 252 16.23 -6.17 -16.21
CA GLY A 252 17.23 -7.23 -16.34
C GLY A 252 18.37 -6.90 -17.30
N GLY A 253 18.50 -5.66 -17.76
CA GLY A 253 19.58 -5.25 -18.68
C GLY A 253 19.42 -5.73 -20.11
N ALA A 254 18.27 -6.31 -20.47
CA ALA A 254 18.02 -6.90 -21.79
C ALA A 254 17.22 -5.96 -22.72
N GLY A 255 17.00 -4.71 -22.35
CA GLY A 255 16.19 -3.76 -23.13
C GLY A 255 14.68 -3.99 -23.07
N ASN A 256 14.22 -4.94 -22.26
CA ASN A 256 12.82 -5.28 -22.12
C ASN A 256 12.01 -4.13 -21.52
N LYS A 257 10.75 -4.00 -21.94
CA LYS A 257 9.80 -3.04 -21.36
C LYS A 257 8.64 -3.79 -20.72
N VAL A 258 8.22 -3.34 -19.53
CA VAL A 258 7.01 -3.84 -18.88
C VAL A 258 6.06 -2.67 -18.66
N LYS A 259 4.80 -2.85 -19.03
CA LYS A 259 3.73 -1.85 -18.85
C LYS A 259 2.64 -2.44 -17.95
N ASN A 260 2.36 -1.76 -16.86
CA ASN A 260 1.29 -2.09 -15.95
C ASN A 260 0.21 -1.01 -16.02
N ASN A 261 -1.05 -1.41 -16.10
CA ASN A 261 -2.20 -0.52 -15.97
C ASN A 261 -3.17 -1.09 -14.94
N GLU A 262 -3.76 -0.22 -14.17
CA GLU A 262 -4.70 -0.60 -13.11
C GLU A 262 -5.83 0.42 -13.01
N VAL A 263 -7.06 -0.09 -12.91
CA VAL A 263 -8.25 0.67 -12.53
C VAL A 263 -8.91 -0.08 -11.39
N THR A 264 -9.11 0.59 -10.26
CA THR A 264 -9.75 0.01 -9.08
C THR A 264 -10.88 0.90 -8.60
N ALA A 265 -12.03 0.31 -8.31
CA ALA A 265 -13.19 0.99 -7.75
C ALA A 265 -13.59 0.35 -6.43
N VAL A 266 -14.07 1.15 -5.50
CA VAL A 266 -14.56 0.70 -4.19
C VAL A 266 -15.85 1.42 -3.82
N ILE A 267 -16.75 0.69 -3.17
CA ILE A 267 -17.85 1.24 -2.40
C ILE A 267 -17.77 0.67 -0.99
N ARG A 268 -17.87 1.53 0.02
CA ARG A 268 -17.93 1.17 1.43
C ARG A 268 -19.12 1.84 2.06
N GLN A 269 -19.93 1.06 2.76
CA GLN A 269 -21.13 1.52 3.47
C GLN A 269 -21.02 1.22 4.96
N GLY A 270 -21.13 2.26 5.78
CA GLY A 270 -21.38 2.12 7.21
C GLY A 270 -22.87 1.79 7.44
N LEU A 271 -23.16 0.63 8.01
CA LEU A 271 -24.51 0.22 8.37
C LEU A 271 -24.94 0.81 9.73
N ASN A 272 -23.96 0.97 10.61
CA ASN A 272 -24.05 1.70 11.86
C ASN A 272 -22.64 2.17 12.26
N GLU A 273 -22.47 2.69 13.48
CA GLU A 273 -21.19 3.22 13.96
C GLU A 273 -20.05 2.18 13.98
N ASP A 274 -20.39 0.90 14.13
CA ASP A 274 -19.42 -0.18 14.32
C ASP A 274 -19.34 -1.16 13.13
N TRP A 275 -20.34 -1.18 12.26
CA TRP A 275 -20.45 -2.18 11.19
C TRP A 275 -20.33 -1.55 9.81
N ASN A 276 -19.33 -2.02 9.04
CA ASN A 276 -19.10 -1.63 7.66
C ASN A 276 -19.16 -2.84 6.72
N VAL A 277 -19.68 -2.62 5.53
CA VAL A 277 -19.62 -3.54 4.40
C VAL A 277 -18.95 -2.83 3.22
N TYR A 278 -18.22 -3.57 2.40
CA TYR A 278 -17.53 -3.00 1.26
C TYR A 278 -17.41 -3.98 0.11
N ALA A 279 -17.34 -3.43 -1.10
CA ALA A 279 -17.08 -4.16 -2.32
C ALA A 279 -16.05 -3.42 -3.18
N MET A 280 -15.19 -4.17 -3.86
CA MET A 280 -14.17 -3.62 -4.74
C MET A 280 -14.16 -4.40 -6.06
N TYR A 281 -13.80 -3.69 -7.13
CA TYR A 281 -13.49 -4.26 -8.43
C TYR A 281 -12.20 -3.69 -8.96
N SER A 282 -11.36 -4.52 -9.57
CA SER A 282 -10.13 -4.08 -10.20
C SER A 282 -9.95 -4.74 -11.57
N TYR A 283 -9.49 -3.94 -12.52
CA TYR A 283 -9.04 -4.39 -13.84
C TYR A 283 -7.57 -4.01 -13.99
N LYS A 284 -6.72 -5.02 -14.18
CA LYS A 284 -5.26 -4.85 -14.28
C LYS A 284 -4.72 -5.50 -15.52
N THR A 285 -3.74 -4.88 -16.14
CA THR A 285 -2.98 -5.48 -17.25
C THR A 285 -1.49 -5.34 -17.00
N GLU A 286 -0.77 -6.40 -17.27
CA GLU A 286 0.69 -6.39 -17.38
C GLU A 286 1.09 -6.84 -18.76
N LYS A 287 1.86 -6.04 -19.48
CA LYS A 287 2.37 -6.34 -20.81
C LYS A 287 3.89 -6.27 -20.81
N THR A 288 4.54 -7.37 -21.15
CA THR A 288 5.99 -7.43 -21.32
C THR A 288 6.33 -7.41 -22.81
N LEU A 289 7.20 -6.50 -23.17
CA LEU A 289 7.68 -6.26 -24.52
C LEU A 289 9.19 -6.61 -24.58
N PRO A 290 9.54 -7.87 -24.85
CA PRO A 290 10.95 -8.26 -25.01
C PRO A 290 11.52 -7.73 -26.32
N VAL A 291 12.83 -7.52 -26.36
CA VAL A 291 13.52 -7.14 -27.61
C VAL A 291 13.57 -8.34 -28.55
N GLY A 292 13.09 -8.17 -29.79
CA GLY A 292 13.17 -9.18 -30.84
C GLY A 292 12.25 -10.39 -30.71
N SER A 293 11.27 -10.33 -29.78
CA SER A 293 10.31 -11.42 -29.54
C SER A 293 8.87 -10.89 -29.43
N ALA A 294 7.90 -11.80 -29.54
CA ALA A 294 6.50 -11.48 -29.33
C ALA A 294 6.25 -11.01 -27.89
N TYR A 295 5.32 -10.07 -27.70
CA TYR A 295 4.91 -9.65 -26.36
C TYR A 295 4.16 -10.76 -25.61
N SER A 296 4.24 -10.72 -24.28
CA SER A 296 3.34 -11.45 -23.40
C SER A 296 2.44 -10.48 -22.65
N LYS A 297 1.23 -10.93 -22.29
CA LYS A 297 0.27 -10.10 -21.56
C LYS A 297 -0.56 -10.94 -20.60
N SER A 298 -0.78 -10.43 -19.41
CA SER A 298 -1.82 -10.89 -18.51
C SER A 298 -2.87 -9.81 -18.27
N THR A 299 -4.12 -10.25 -18.10
CA THR A 299 -5.25 -9.38 -17.80
C THR A 299 -6.00 -9.96 -16.62
N ASP A 300 -6.02 -9.24 -15.50
CA ASP A 300 -6.71 -9.63 -14.28
C ASP A 300 -8.01 -8.85 -14.12
N ARG A 301 -9.06 -9.58 -13.77
CA ARG A 301 -10.32 -9.04 -13.29
C ARG A 301 -10.54 -9.56 -11.90
N GLN A 302 -10.57 -8.66 -10.93
CA GLN A 302 -10.66 -8.99 -9.52
C GLN A 302 -11.93 -8.41 -8.93
N PHE A 303 -12.54 -9.16 -8.05
CA PHE A 303 -13.72 -8.75 -7.29
C PHE A 303 -13.52 -9.12 -5.83
N LEU A 304 -13.85 -8.21 -4.93
CA LEU A 304 -13.78 -8.40 -3.49
C LEU A 304 -15.07 -7.94 -2.85
N VAL A 305 -15.54 -8.71 -1.87
CA VAL A 305 -16.55 -8.28 -0.90
C VAL A 305 -16.01 -8.55 0.50
N GLY A 306 -16.34 -7.67 1.44
CA GLY A 306 -15.92 -7.81 2.81
C GLY A 306 -16.86 -7.12 3.78
N THR A 307 -16.71 -7.50 5.04
CA THR A 307 -17.39 -6.87 6.16
C THR A 307 -16.49 -6.84 7.37
N GLU A 308 -16.63 -5.81 8.18
CA GLU A 308 -15.92 -5.63 9.44
C GLU A 308 -16.86 -5.11 10.51
N TYR A 309 -16.65 -5.55 11.75
CA TYR A 309 -17.44 -5.10 12.89
C TYR A 309 -16.52 -4.78 14.07
N TYR A 310 -16.67 -3.56 14.64
CA TYR A 310 -15.96 -3.18 15.85
C TYR A 310 -16.68 -3.75 17.07
N VAL A 311 -16.18 -4.86 17.59
CA VAL A 311 -16.70 -5.46 18.84
C VAL A 311 -16.30 -4.67 20.08
N TYR A 312 -15.26 -3.85 19.96
CA TYR A 312 -14.81 -2.90 20.95
C TYR A 312 -14.28 -1.63 20.27
N ASN A 313 -14.75 -0.48 20.69
CA ASN A 313 -14.40 0.81 20.08
C ASN A 313 -14.45 1.91 21.14
N GLN A 314 -13.47 1.94 22.05
CA GLN A 314 -13.40 2.92 23.13
C GLN A 314 -11.98 3.49 23.25
N GLY A 315 -11.87 4.82 23.14
CA GLY A 315 -10.60 5.52 23.22
C GLY A 315 -9.60 5.07 22.14
N SER A 316 -8.38 4.75 22.56
CA SER A 316 -7.33 4.24 21.69
C SER A 316 -7.50 2.76 21.35
N LEU A 317 -8.19 1.99 22.19
CA LEU A 317 -8.34 0.55 21.98
C LEU A 317 -9.56 0.27 21.08
N LYS A 318 -9.29 -0.42 19.98
CA LYS A 318 -10.31 -0.88 19.04
C LYS A 318 -10.04 -2.32 18.66
N VAL A 319 -11.08 -3.14 18.61
CA VAL A 319 -10.98 -4.55 18.23
C VAL A 319 -12.03 -4.83 17.17
N LYS A 320 -11.60 -5.35 16.02
CA LYS A 320 -12.50 -5.68 14.93
C LYS A 320 -12.18 -7.02 14.28
N PRO A 321 -13.08 -7.99 14.32
CA PRO A 321 -13.10 -9.11 13.38
C PRO A 321 -13.54 -8.62 12.00
N PHE A 322 -13.10 -9.34 10.98
CA PHE A 322 -13.50 -9.12 9.58
C PHE A 322 -13.47 -10.41 8.79
N ILE A 323 -14.22 -10.42 7.71
CA ILE A 323 -14.18 -11.45 6.67
C ILE A 323 -14.13 -10.80 5.30
N GLU A 324 -13.27 -11.31 4.43
CA GLU A 324 -13.16 -10.89 3.04
C GLU A 324 -13.12 -12.09 2.12
N TRP A 325 -13.76 -11.95 0.98
CA TRP A 325 -13.72 -12.92 -0.09
C TRP A 325 -13.31 -12.24 -1.39
N GLN A 326 -12.33 -12.83 -2.08
CA GLN A 326 -11.78 -12.33 -3.35
C GLN A 326 -11.88 -13.38 -4.43
N ALA A 327 -12.30 -12.97 -5.62
CA ALA A 327 -12.25 -13.77 -6.85
C ALA A 327 -11.38 -13.05 -7.86
N THR A 328 -10.43 -13.76 -8.47
CA THR A 328 -9.61 -13.25 -9.56
C THR A 328 -9.74 -14.16 -10.77
N ARG A 329 -9.91 -13.55 -11.94
CA ARG A 329 -9.85 -14.22 -13.23
C ARG A 329 -8.74 -13.59 -14.05
N THR A 330 -7.76 -14.40 -14.44
CA THR A 330 -6.62 -13.97 -15.26
C THR A 330 -6.73 -14.62 -16.64
N LYS A 331 -6.57 -13.80 -17.67
CA LYS A 331 -6.37 -14.24 -19.06
C LYS A 331 -4.93 -13.98 -19.45
N TYR A 332 -4.32 -14.97 -20.10
CA TYR A 332 -2.93 -14.90 -20.55
C TYR A 332 -2.85 -14.87 -22.07
N GLU A 333 -1.88 -14.13 -22.60
CA GLU A 333 -1.50 -14.09 -23.99
C GLU A 333 0.02 -14.30 -24.09
N ASN A 334 0.46 -15.27 -24.87
CA ASN A 334 1.88 -15.62 -25.06
C ASN A 334 2.69 -15.73 -23.77
N THR A 335 2.07 -16.27 -22.73
CA THR A 335 2.68 -16.41 -21.41
C THR A 335 2.85 -17.89 -21.10
N PHE A 336 4.01 -18.25 -20.57
CA PHE A 336 4.37 -19.63 -20.26
C PHE A 336 4.56 -19.77 -18.74
N ASP A 337 4.10 -20.89 -18.24
CA ASP A 337 4.33 -21.31 -16.86
C ASP A 337 5.83 -21.62 -16.68
N LYS A 338 6.45 -21.02 -15.68
CA LYS A 338 7.89 -21.15 -15.42
C LYS A 338 8.31 -22.56 -15.02
N ASP A 339 7.43 -23.27 -14.33
CA ASP A 339 7.73 -24.60 -13.78
C ASP A 339 7.48 -25.71 -14.78
N SER A 340 6.37 -25.64 -15.51
CA SER A 340 5.98 -26.67 -16.47
C SER A 340 6.39 -26.35 -17.91
N GLY A 341 6.73 -25.10 -18.23
CA GLY A 341 6.99 -24.63 -19.59
C GLY A 341 5.75 -24.60 -20.49
N LYS A 342 4.57 -24.93 -19.98
CA LYS A 342 3.32 -24.95 -20.74
C LYS A 342 2.77 -23.55 -20.95
N GLN A 343 2.16 -23.32 -22.11
CA GLN A 343 1.52 -22.05 -22.40
C GLN A 343 0.23 -21.90 -21.61
N LEU A 344 0.12 -20.81 -20.85
CA LEU A 344 -1.04 -20.45 -20.05
C LEU A 344 -2.18 -19.91 -20.92
N ASP A 345 -3.42 -20.29 -20.64
CA ASP A 345 -4.65 -19.74 -21.24
C ASP A 345 -5.35 -18.82 -20.22
N ARG A 346 -5.79 -19.39 -19.11
CA ARG A 346 -6.50 -18.65 -18.07
C ARG A 346 -6.30 -19.26 -16.69
N SER A 347 -6.49 -18.45 -15.65
CA SER A 347 -6.59 -18.93 -14.27
C SER A 347 -7.78 -18.34 -13.54
N ARG A 348 -8.23 -19.03 -12.52
CA ARG A 348 -9.23 -18.56 -11.54
C ARG A 348 -8.68 -18.78 -10.15
N ASP A 349 -8.72 -17.74 -9.35
CA ASP A 349 -8.24 -17.76 -7.98
C ASP A 349 -9.35 -17.27 -7.05
N PHE A 350 -9.60 -18.03 -5.98
CA PHE A 350 -10.57 -17.69 -4.95
C PHE A 350 -9.87 -17.70 -3.61
N LYS A 351 -10.04 -16.63 -2.85
CA LYS A 351 -9.47 -16.48 -1.52
C LYS A 351 -10.53 -16.05 -0.54
N THR A 352 -10.49 -16.66 0.65
CA THR A 352 -11.31 -16.25 1.78
C THR A 352 -10.39 -16.01 2.96
N VAL A 353 -10.53 -14.88 3.62
CA VAL A 353 -9.83 -14.55 4.86
C VAL A 353 -10.82 -14.24 5.97
N ILE A 354 -10.55 -14.78 7.15
CA ILE A 354 -11.17 -14.37 8.40
C ILE A 354 -10.04 -13.81 9.25
N GLY A 355 -10.20 -12.63 9.77
CA GLY A 355 -9.16 -11.95 10.53
C GLY A 355 -9.67 -11.20 11.74
N LEU A 356 -8.73 -10.85 12.60
CA LEU A 356 -8.94 -10.02 13.77
C LEU A 356 -7.85 -8.95 13.81
N ARG A 357 -8.24 -7.71 14.05
CA ARG A 357 -7.34 -6.60 14.29
C ARG A 357 -7.66 -5.92 15.62
N ALA A 358 -6.66 -5.74 16.43
CA ALA A 358 -6.70 -4.90 17.61
C ALA A 358 -5.77 -3.71 17.41
N TYR A 359 -6.25 -2.51 17.76
CA TYR A 359 -5.49 -1.26 17.66
C TYR A 359 -5.40 -0.60 19.04
N TRP A 360 -4.27 0.05 19.32
CA TRP A 360 -4.06 0.89 20.52
C TRP A 360 -3.24 2.12 20.22
#